data_8fb1ef753aefb35f5dd8b916db6bc98b
#
_entry.id   8fb1ef753aefb35f5dd8b916db6bc98b
#
_cell.length_a   1.000
_cell.length_b   1.000
_cell.length_c   1.000
_cell.angle_alpha   90.00
_cell.angle_beta   90.00
_cell.angle_gamma   90.00
#
_symmetry.space_group_name_H-M   'P 1'
#
loop_
_entity.id
_entity.type
_entity.pdbx_description
1 polymer ?
#
loop_
_entity_poly.entity_id
_entity_poly.type
_entity_poly.pdbx_seq_one_letter_code
_entity_poly.pdbx_strand_id
1 'polypeptide(L)'
;MKLSVIIVNYNVQHFLEQCLQSVFKALQNIESEVWVVDNNSVDGSVAMIQEKFPDVKLFASKNNLGFSRGNNLAIKKSSGEYTLLLNPDTLVEEDTFEKVIKFMDNTPKAGGLGVKMVDGKGNFLP
;
A
#
# COMPACT_ATOMS: atom_id res chain seq x y z
N MET A 1 -8.27 14.49 0.77
CA MET A 1 -7.32 13.37 0.73
C MET A 1 -7.11 12.94 -0.71
N LYS A 2 -5.88 13.00 -1.19
CA LYS A 2 -5.60 12.73 -2.62
C LYS A 2 -5.44 11.23 -2.91
N LEU A 3 -4.73 10.51 -2.05
CA LEU A 3 -4.38 9.12 -2.30
C LEU A 3 -4.58 8.26 -1.04
N SER A 4 -5.21 7.12 -1.20
CA SER A 4 -5.26 6.07 -0.20
C SER A 4 -4.45 4.88 -0.69
N VAL A 5 -3.40 4.51 0.04
CA VAL A 5 -2.61 3.32 -0.24
C VAL A 5 -3.09 2.19 0.67
N ILE A 6 -3.40 1.05 0.09
CA ILE A 6 -3.94 -0.10 0.80
C ILE A 6 -3.02 -1.29 0.62
N ILE A 7 -2.60 -1.88 1.74
CA ILE A 7 -1.73 -3.04 1.78
C ILE A 7 -2.41 -4.13 2.61
N VAL A 8 -2.53 -5.32 2.04
CA VAL A 8 -3.00 -6.50 2.79
C VAL A 8 -1.77 -7.35 3.14
N ASN A 9 -1.57 -7.59 4.43
CA ASN A 9 -0.39 -8.28 4.94
C ASN A 9 -0.74 -9.60 5.59
N TYR A 10 0.10 -10.61 5.33
CA TYR A 10 0.05 -11.88 6.04
C TYR A 10 1.45 -12.49 6.16
N ASN A 11 2.01 -12.49 7.38
CA ASN A 11 3.27 -13.15 7.73
C ASN A 11 4.48 -12.78 6.85
N VAL A 12 4.61 -11.51 6.45
CA VAL A 12 5.77 -11.01 5.69
C VAL A 12 6.33 -9.75 6.33
N GLN A 13 6.57 -9.80 7.64
CA GLN A 13 6.97 -8.65 8.46
C GLN A 13 8.14 -7.86 7.87
N HIS A 14 9.22 -8.54 7.46
CA HIS A 14 10.41 -7.85 6.96
C HIS A 14 10.16 -7.14 5.63
N PHE A 15 9.43 -7.78 4.74
CA PHE A 15 9.04 -7.16 3.47
C PHE A 15 8.10 -5.98 3.70
N LEU A 16 7.13 -6.15 4.60
CA LEU A 16 6.19 -5.09 4.94
C LEU A 16 6.91 -3.86 5.51
N GLU A 17 7.88 -4.05 6.39
CA GLU A 17 8.64 -2.95 6.95
C GLU A 17 9.36 -2.15 5.87
N GLN A 18 10.04 -2.83 4.95
CA GLN A 18 10.73 -2.19 3.83
C GLN A 18 9.75 -1.48 2.89
N CYS A 19 8.62 -2.14 2.62
CA CYS A 19 7.55 -1.55 1.81
C CYS A 19 7.06 -0.25 2.42
N LEU A 20 6.71 -0.25 3.71
CA LEU A 20 6.20 0.94 4.38
C LEU A 20 7.22 2.06 4.43
N GLN A 21 8.51 1.76 4.63
CA GLN A 21 9.56 2.77 4.56
C GLN A 21 9.58 3.46 3.20
N SER A 22 9.52 2.69 2.12
CA SER A 22 9.51 3.24 0.77
C SER A 22 8.23 4.03 0.46
N VAL A 23 7.09 3.55 0.94
CA VAL A 23 5.79 4.20 0.75
C VAL A 23 5.76 5.57 1.42
N PHE A 24 6.13 5.65 2.70
CA PHE A 24 6.10 6.93 3.41
C PHE A 24 7.10 7.93 2.84
N LYS A 25 8.24 7.47 2.37
CA LYS A 25 9.19 8.32 1.69
C LYS A 25 8.62 8.91 0.39
N ALA A 26 7.92 8.10 -0.38
CA ALA A 26 7.29 8.53 -1.63
C ALA A 26 6.05 9.42 -1.42
N LEU A 27 5.45 9.39 -0.22
CA LEU A 27 4.24 10.16 0.08
C LEU A 27 4.50 11.51 0.75
N GLN A 28 5.77 11.89 0.99
CA GLN A 28 6.12 13.06 1.81
C GLN A 28 5.41 14.36 1.42
N ASN A 29 5.14 14.57 0.13
CA ASN A 29 4.52 15.80 -0.37
C ASN A 29 3.10 15.57 -0.91
N ILE A 30 2.49 14.46 -0.53
CA ILE A 30 1.16 14.07 -1.00
C ILE A 30 0.23 13.93 0.21
N GLU A 31 -0.92 14.60 0.15
CA GLU A 31 -1.96 14.40 1.15
C GLU A 31 -2.53 13.00 0.98
N SER A 32 -2.21 12.11 1.89
CA SER A 32 -2.45 10.68 1.72
C SER A 32 -2.69 9.97 3.04
N GLU A 33 -3.21 8.77 2.93
CA GLU A 33 -3.36 7.85 4.05
C GLU A 33 -2.84 6.47 3.63
N VAL A 34 -2.33 5.72 4.59
CA VAL A 34 -1.87 4.35 4.38
C VAL A 34 -2.66 3.42 5.28
N TRP A 35 -3.34 2.47 4.66
CA TRP A 35 -4.09 1.43 5.36
C TRP A 35 -3.35 0.11 5.25
N VAL A 36 -3.22 -0.60 6.36
CA VAL A 36 -2.75 -1.98 6.35
C VAL A 36 -3.83 -2.85 6.97
N VAL A 37 -4.25 -3.86 6.23
CA VAL A 37 -5.12 -4.93 6.75
C VAL A 37 -4.23 -6.12 7.04
N ASP A 38 -4.10 -6.47 8.31
CA ASP A 38 -3.31 -7.63 8.71
C ASP A 38 -4.23 -8.84 8.85
N ASN A 39 -3.96 -9.87 8.08
CA ASN A 39 -4.78 -11.08 8.00
C ASN A 39 -4.40 -12.13 9.05
N ASN A 40 -4.35 -11.71 10.31
CA ASN A 40 -4.04 -12.59 11.43
C ASN A 40 -2.61 -13.14 11.39
N SER A 41 -1.64 -12.25 11.15
CA SER A 41 -0.22 -12.61 11.18
C SER A 41 0.23 -13.04 12.57
N VAL A 42 1.17 -13.98 12.62
CA VAL A 42 1.75 -14.49 13.86
C VAL A 42 3.24 -14.13 13.99
N ASP A 43 3.78 -13.35 13.06
CA ASP A 43 5.22 -13.06 12.97
C ASP A 43 5.66 -11.74 13.60
N GLY A 44 4.77 -11.01 14.25
CA GLY A 44 5.10 -9.70 14.82
C GLY A 44 4.83 -8.52 13.90
N SER A 45 4.18 -8.74 12.75
CA SER A 45 3.83 -7.66 11.81
C SER A 45 3.05 -6.54 12.48
N VAL A 46 2.03 -6.87 13.27
CA VAL A 46 1.17 -5.88 13.93
C VAL A 46 1.99 -5.04 14.91
N ALA A 47 2.79 -5.67 15.74
CA ALA A 47 3.63 -4.96 16.71
C ALA A 47 4.64 -4.03 16.01
N MET A 48 5.23 -4.48 14.93
CA MET A 48 6.16 -3.67 14.12
C MET A 48 5.48 -2.42 13.57
N ILE A 49 4.27 -2.54 13.03
CA ILE A 49 3.52 -1.39 12.51
C ILE A 49 3.22 -0.40 13.62
N GLN A 50 2.71 -0.88 14.75
CA GLN A 50 2.34 -0.02 15.88
C GLN A 50 3.53 0.74 16.44
N GLU A 51 4.70 0.11 16.47
CA GLU A 51 5.92 0.72 17.00
C GLU A 51 6.57 1.68 16.00
N LYS A 52 6.72 1.27 14.74
CA LYS A 52 7.53 1.99 13.76
C LYS A 52 6.74 2.89 12.82
N PHE A 53 5.47 2.59 12.61
CA PHE A 53 4.62 3.33 11.66
C PHE A 53 3.28 3.70 12.31
N PRO A 54 3.29 4.58 13.33
CA PRO A 54 2.07 4.91 14.08
C PRO A 54 1.02 5.64 13.23
N ASP A 55 1.40 6.22 12.10
CA ASP A 55 0.47 6.91 11.21
C ASP A 55 -0.29 5.96 10.29
N VAL A 56 0.08 4.68 10.24
CA VAL A 56 -0.67 3.67 9.49
C VAL A 56 -2.03 3.45 10.15
N LYS A 57 -3.07 3.44 9.34
CA LYS A 57 -4.40 3.02 9.78
C LYS A 57 -4.45 1.50 9.69
N LEU A 58 -4.33 0.84 10.83
CA LEU A 58 -4.19 -0.61 10.92
C LEU A 58 -5.53 -1.26 11.27
N PHE A 59 -5.91 -2.26 10.49
CA PHE A 59 -6.96 -3.20 10.84
C PHE A 59 -6.34 -4.57 11.04
N ALA A 60 -6.24 -5.02 12.30
CA ALA A 60 -5.72 -6.34 12.63
C ALA A 60 -6.88 -7.31 12.70
N SER A 61 -7.05 -8.13 11.68
CA SER A 61 -8.12 -9.10 11.63
C SER A 61 -7.79 -10.32 12.49
N LYS A 62 -8.79 -10.88 13.14
CA LYS A 62 -8.65 -12.13 13.91
C LYS A 62 -8.69 -13.36 13.02
N ASN A 63 -9.03 -13.20 11.75
CA ASN A 63 -9.12 -14.27 10.76
C ASN A 63 -8.39 -13.84 9.50
N ASN A 64 -7.91 -14.81 8.74
CA ASN A 64 -7.39 -14.52 7.40
C ASN A 64 -8.57 -14.34 6.45
N LEU A 65 -8.82 -13.09 6.04
CA LEU A 65 -9.93 -12.73 5.16
C LEU A 65 -9.61 -13.00 3.68
N GLY A 66 -8.35 -13.30 3.37
CA GLY A 66 -7.88 -13.35 1.99
C GLY A 66 -7.61 -11.96 1.43
N PHE A 67 -7.12 -11.93 0.20
CA PHE A 67 -6.66 -10.69 -0.44
C PHE A 67 -7.82 -9.76 -0.77
N SER A 68 -8.84 -10.27 -1.47
CA SER A 68 -9.96 -9.44 -1.96
C SER A 68 -10.78 -8.85 -0.82
N ARG A 69 -11.10 -9.65 0.18
CA ARG A 69 -11.87 -9.18 1.34
C ARG A 69 -11.10 -8.17 2.16
N GLY A 70 -9.79 -8.41 2.34
CA GLY A 70 -8.92 -7.48 3.05
C GLY A 70 -8.86 -6.13 2.36
N ASN A 71 -8.65 -6.11 1.06
CA ASN A 71 -8.66 -4.89 0.27
C ASN A 71 -10.01 -4.18 0.34
N ASN A 72 -11.11 -4.90 0.17
CA ASN A 72 -12.45 -4.32 0.19
C ASN A 72 -12.78 -3.67 1.53
N LEU A 73 -12.32 -4.26 2.63
CA LEU A 73 -12.53 -3.68 3.95
C LEU A 73 -11.91 -2.29 4.05
N ALA A 74 -10.66 -2.14 3.62
CA ALA A 74 -9.96 -0.87 3.67
C ALA A 74 -10.49 0.13 2.63
N ILE A 75 -10.84 -0.34 1.43
CA ILE A 75 -11.43 0.51 0.39
C ILE A 75 -12.68 1.21 0.91
N LYS A 76 -13.55 0.50 1.60
CA LYS A 76 -14.78 1.08 2.15
C LYS A 76 -14.51 2.19 3.16
N LYS A 77 -13.39 2.13 3.86
CA LYS A 77 -13.03 3.10 4.90
C LYS A 77 -12.13 4.21 4.37
N SER A 78 -11.54 4.03 3.20
CA SER A 78 -10.60 5.00 2.64
C SER A 78 -11.31 6.25 2.13
N SER A 79 -10.60 7.37 2.17
CA SER A 79 -11.14 8.68 1.79
C SER A 79 -10.39 9.34 0.63
N GLY A 80 -9.40 8.69 0.05
CA GLY A 80 -8.63 9.24 -1.05
C GLY A 80 -9.43 9.37 -2.33
N GLU A 81 -9.12 10.40 -3.11
CA GLU A 81 -9.65 10.55 -4.47
C GLU A 81 -9.27 9.36 -5.33
N TYR A 82 -8.04 8.88 -5.15
CA TYR A 82 -7.56 7.64 -5.77
C TYR A 82 -7.23 6.61 -4.70
N THR A 83 -7.42 5.36 -5.05
CA THR A 83 -7.08 4.22 -4.19
C THR A 83 -6.06 3.35 -4.91
N LEU A 84 -4.95 3.07 -4.25
CA LEU A 84 -3.88 2.25 -4.78
C LEU A 84 -3.71 0.98 -3.94
N LEU A 85 -3.83 -0.16 -4.58
CA LEU A 85 -3.62 -1.47 -3.94
C LEU A 85 -2.16 -1.87 -4.14
N LEU A 86 -1.45 -2.14 -3.06
CA LEU A 86 -0.02 -2.42 -3.08
C LEU A 86 0.28 -3.72 -2.34
N ASN A 87 1.10 -4.57 -2.93
CA ASN A 87 1.55 -5.80 -2.27
C ASN A 87 2.61 -5.48 -1.22
N PRO A 88 2.62 -6.19 -0.08
CA PRO A 88 3.55 -5.89 1.02
C PRO A 88 5.01 -6.17 0.73
N ASP A 89 5.33 -6.88 -0.34
CA ASP A 89 6.70 -7.15 -0.76
C ASP A 89 7.21 -6.20 -1.85
N THR A 90 6.51 -5.09 -2.07
CA THR A 90 6.85 -4.10 -3.09
C THR A 90 7.72 -2.99 -2.49
N LEU A 91 8.75 -2.57 -3.22
CA LEU A 91 9.49 -1.34 -2.95
C LEU A 91 9.09 -0.29 -3.98
N VAL A 92 8.76 0.90 -3.49
CA VAL A 92 8.25 2.00 -4.32
C VAL A 92 9.35 3.04 -4.47
N GLU A 93 9.57 3.54 -5.69
CA GLU A 93 10.47 4.66 -5.94
C GLU A 93 9.83 5.97 -5.46
N GLU A 94 10.68 6.96 -5.11
CA GLU A 94 10.23 8.20 -4.50
C GLU A 94 9.24 9.00 -5.34
N ASP A 95 9.29 8.87 -6.67
CA ASP A 95 8.43 9.61 -7.59
C ASP A 95 7.25 8.80 -8.12
N THR A 96 7.11 7.55 -7.71
CA THR A 96 6.07 6.65 -8.25
C THR A 96 4.67 7.20 -8.06
N PHE A 97 4.33 7.61 -6.83
CA PHE A 97 2.97 8.08 -6.55
C PHE A 97 2.66 9.41 -7.23
N GLU A 98 3.65 10.29 -7.33
CA GLU A 98 3.49 11.56 -8.05
C GLU A 98 3.17 11.30 -9.53
N LYS A 99 3.87 10.37 -10.15
CA LYS A 99 3.65 10.00 -11.55
C LYS A 99 2.26 9.37 -11.76
N VAL A 100 1.85 8.49 -10.85
CA VAL A 100 0.54 7.84 -10.90
C VAL A 100 -0.58 8.88 -10.78
N ILE A 101 -0.48 9.78 -9.82
CA ILE A 101 -1.46 10.84 -9.60
C ILE A 101 -1.54 11.76 -10.82
N LYS A 102 -0.38 12.18 -11.34
CA LYS A 102 -0.32 13.03 -12.52
C LYS A 102 -1.00 12.37 -13.73
N PHE A 103 -0.73 11.08 -13.95
CA PHE A 103 -1.37 10.33 -15.02
C PHE A 103 -2.89 10.32 -14.85
N MET A 104 -3.38 9.98 -13.66
CA MET A 104 -4.81 9.89 -13.39
C MET A 104 -5.51 11.24 -13.49
N ASP A 105 -4.86 12.31 -13.00
CA ASP A 105 -5.41 13.66 -13.11
C ASP A 105 -5.52 14.13 -14.56
N ASN A 106 -4.59 13.72 -15.43
CA ASN A 106 -4.56 14.09 -16.83
C ASN A 106 -5.35 13.14 -17.73
N THR A 107 -5.93 12.09 -17.18
CA THR A 107 -6.65 11.08 -17.93
C THR A 107 -7.99 10.77 -17.23
N PRO A 108 -8.94 11.71 -17.21
CA PRO A 108 -10.14 11.59 -16.37
C PRO A 108 -11.03 10.37 -16.70
N LYS A 109 -10.87 9.79 -17.87
CA LYS A 109 -11.64 8.60 -18.28
C LYS A 109 -10.96 7.29 -17.90
N ALA A 110 -9.74 7.34 -17.33
CA ALA A 110 -9.07 6.13 -16.90
C ALA A 110 -9.75 5.58 -15.65
N GLY A 111 -10.19 4.33 -15.70
CA GLY A 111 -10.77 3.63 -14.56
C GLY A 111 -9.73 2.99 -13.67
N GLY A 112 -8.52 2.77 -14.21
CA GLY A 112 -7.44 2.13 -13.46
C GLY A 112 -6.11 2.21 -14.19
N LEU A 113 -5.06 1.89 -13.46
CA LEU A 113 -3.67 1.98 -13.92
C LEU A 113 -2.87 0.84 -13.31
N GLY A 114 -2.09 0.15 -14.15
CA GLY A 114 -1.09 -0.81 -13.68
C GLY A 114 0.30 -0.21 -13.79
N VAL A 115 1.16 -0.50 -12.83
CA VAL A 115 2.54 -0.04 -12.81
C VAL A 115 3.46 -1.17 -13.26
N LYS A 116 4.42 -0.84 -14.14
CA LYS A 116 5.44 -1.81 -14.57
C LYS A 116 6.28 -2.24 -13.38
N MET A 117 6.37 -3.55 -13.15
CA MET A 117 7.19 -4.12 -12.09
C MET A 117 8.50 -4.65 -12.68
N VAL A 118 9.58 -4.44 -11.94
CA VAL A 118 10.90 -4.92 -12.29
C VAL A 118 11.53 -5.65 -11.11
N ASP A 119 12.46 -6.57 -11.37
CA ASP A 119 13.24 -7.22 -10.32
C ASP A 119 14.35 -6.29 -9.83
N GLY A 120 15.15 -6.75 -8.85
CA GLY A 120 16.26 -5.99 -8.31
C GLY A 120 17.36 -5.65 -9.30
N LYS A 121 17.34 -6.25 -10.50
CA LYS A 121 18.29 -6.00 -11.58
C LYS A 121 17.71 -5.13 -12.69
N GLY A 122 16.46 -4.66 -12.53
CA GLY A 122 15.79 -3.86 -13.53
C GLY A 122 15.07 -4.63 -14.62
N ASN A 123 14.99 -5.97 -14.52
CA ASN A 123 14.29 -6.80 -15.50
C ASN A 123 12.77 -6.77 -15.25
N PHE A 124 12.00 -6.72 -16.33
CA PHE A 124 10.54 -6.70 -16.27
C PHE A 124 10.01 -8.02 -15.67
N LEU A 125 9.08 -7.88 -14.71
CA LEU A 125 8.34 -8.99 -14.13
C LEU A 125 6.97 -9.11 -14.80
N PRO A 126 6.62 -10.28 -15.37
CA PRO A 126 5.31 -10.46 -16.01
C PRO A 126 4.15 -10.46 -15.04
#